data_205215bd194d13708faacd76c20749ba
#
_entry.id   205215bd194d13708faacd76c20749ba
#
_cell.length_a   1.000
_cell.length_b   1.000
_cell.length_c   1.000
_cell.angle_alpha   90.00
_cell.angle_beta   90.00
_cell.angle_gamma   90.00
#
_symmetry.space_group_name_H-M   'P 1'
#
loop_
_entity.id
_entity.type
_entity.pdbx_description
1 polymer ?
#
loop_
_entity_poly.entity_id
_entity_poly.type
_entity_poly.pdbx_seq_one_letter_code
_entity_poly.pdbx_strand_id
1 'polypeptide(L)'
;VMSRETVFKRVLSKFKDNYDYILVDSNPALNLFTINGLTAADSVIIPVQAEPYATDGLNDLLHTIATARKQINPNLKIDGILITMTDARTNLSKHIANEVREAYGSHIKVFDTEIPRVVKTSESALAGQSPIKYAPYAESTLAYRRLAKEVEKLHVKAIAKTRHEFSR
;
A
#
# COMPACT_ATOMS: atom_id res chain seq x y z
N VAL A 1 0.64 -28.01 -16.31
CA VAL A 1 0.11 -26.67 -16.66
C VAL A 1 0.75 -25.69 -15.69
N MET A 2 1.66 -24.83 -16.15
CA MET A 2 2.24 -23.79 -15.28
C MET A 2 1.13 -22.77 -14.97
N SER A 3 0.82 -22.61 -13.69
CA SER A 3 -0.14 -21.60 -13.22
C SER A 3 0.35 -20.20 -13.59
N ARG A 4 -0.42 -19.49 -14.42
CA ARG A 4 -0.07 -18.14 -14.92
C ARG A 4 0.01 -17.13 -13.78
N GLU A 5 -0.67 -17.41 -12.67
CA GLU A 5 -0.77 -16.57 -11.48
C GLU A 5 0.50 -16.60 -10.60
N THR A 6 1.40 -17.57 -10.80
CA THR A 6 2.61 -17.75 -9.97
C THR A 6 3.90 -17.36 -10.67
N VAL A 7 3.84 -16.90 -11.93
CA VAL A 7 5.02 -16.57 -12.73
C VAL A 7 5.83 -15.47 -12.03
N PHE A 8 5.17 -14.42 -11.57
CA PHE A 8 5.83 -13.28 -10.93
C PHE A 8 6.46 -13.67 -9.58
N LYS A 9 5.78 -14.49 -8.78
CA LYS A 9 6.32 -15.02 -7.52
C LYS A 9 7.65 -15.74 -7.74
N ARG A 10 7.73 -16.57 -8.79
CA ARG A 10 8.96 -17.28 -9.15
C ARG A 10 10.08 -16.35 -9.62
N VAL A 11 9.75 -15.26 -10.31
CA VAL A 11 10.76 -14.26 -10.70
C VAL A 11 11.29 -13.54 -9.46
N LEU A 12 10.39 -13.05 -8.60
CA LEU A 12 10.77 -12.30 -7.40
C LEU A 12 11.54 -13.12 -6.38
N SER A 13 11.30 -14.45 -6.30
CA SER A 13 12.04 -15.31 -5.38
C SER A 13 13.56 -15.30 -5.61
N LYS A 14 14.00 -14.99 -6.83
CA LYS A 14 15.43 -14.88 -7.16
C LYS A 14 16.10 -13.61 -6.60
N PHE A 15 15.32 -12.64 -6.18
CA PHE A 15 15.79 -11.34 -5.70
C PHE A 15 15.57 -11.12 -4.21
N LYS A 16 14.82 -12.01 -3.53
CA LYS A 16 14.46 -11.84 -2.11
C LYS A 16 15.66 -11.67 -1.17
N ASP A 17 16.77 -12.32 -1.48
CA ASP A 17 17.98 -12.25 -0.64
C ASP A 17 18.83 -10.99 -0.91
N ASN A 18 18.50 -10.23 -1.95
CA ASN A 18 19.28 -9.06 -2.37
C ASN A 18 18.68 -7.74 -1.87
N TYR A 19 17.44 -7.75 -1.38
CA TYR A 19 16.71 -6.54 -1.02
C TYR A 19 15.89 -6.74 0.26
N ASP A 20 15.87 -5.75 1.14
CA ASP A 20 15.01 -5.72 2.33
C ASP A 20 13.54 -5.54 1.95
N TYR A 21 13.27 -4.77 0.88
CA TYR A 21 11.93 -4.51 0.34
C TYR A 21 11.92 -4.60 -1.17
N ILE A 22 10.88 -5.24 -1.71
CA ILE A 22 10.55 -5.24 -3.13
C ILE A 22 9.16 -4.64 -3.28
N LEU A 23 9.07 -3.47 -3.90
CA LEU A 23 7.80 -2.78 -4.14
C LEU A 23 7.25 -3.18 -5.50
N VAL A 24 5.99 -3.62 -5.52
CA VAL A 24 5.27 -3.99 -6.73
C VAL A 24 4.20 -2.93 -6.98
N ASP A 25 4.42 -2.09 -7.98
CA ASP A 25 3.40 -1.16 -8.47
C ASP A 25 2.43 -1.93 -9.37
N SER A 26 1.14 -1.89 -9.04
CA SER A 26 0.12 -2.64 -9.73
C SER A 26 -0.97 -1.73 -10.32
N ASN A 27 -1.50 -2.11 -11.47
CA ASN A 27 -2.65 -1.45 -12.07
C ASN A 27 -3.89 -1.65 -11.18
N PRO A 28 -4.77 -0.64 -11.00
CA PRO A 28 -6.02 -0.76 -10.25
C PRO A 28 -7.01 -1.75 -10.88
N ALA A 29 -6.85 -2.11 -12.15
CA ALA A 29 -7.69 -3.12 -12.79
C ALA A 29 -7.43 -4.52 -12.24
N LEU A 30 -8.50 -5.24 -11.89
CA LEU A 30 -8.47 -6.62 -11.44
C LEU A 30 -8.20 -7.57 -12.62
N ASN A 31 -6.97 -7.61 -13.05
CA ASN A 31 -6.51 -8.45 -14.15
C ASN A 31 -5.44 -9.44 -13.69
N LEU A 32 -4.95 -10.24 -14.60
CA LEU A 32 -3.93 -11.26 -14.33
C LEU A 32 -2.64 -10.67 -13.70
N PHE A 33 -2.28 -9.43 -14.03
CA PHE A 33 -1.10 -8.78 -13.45
C PHE A 33 -1.29 -8.47 -11.97
N THR A 34 -2.46 -7.92 -11.59
CA THR A 34 -2.82 -7.67 -10.19
C THR A 34 -2.86 -8.97 -9.38
N ILE A 35 -3.44 -10.05 -9.94
CA ILE A 35 -3.46 -11.36 -9.30
C ILE A 35 -2.05 -11.90 -9.12
N ASN A 36 -1.16 -11.77 -10.10
CA ASN A 36 0.25 -12.15 -9.97
C ASN A 36 0.97 -11.35 -8.87
N GLY A 37 0.70 -10.03 -8.77
CA GLY A 37 1.21 -9.19 -7.69
C GLY A 37 0.77 -9.69 -6.32
N LEU A 38 -0.54 -9.90 -6.10
CA LEU A 38 -1.11 -10.40 -4.85
C LEU A 38 -0.61 -11.82 -4.51
N THR A 39 -0.35 -12.66 -5.52
CA THR A 39 0.20 -14.00 -5.32
C THR A 39 1.65 -13.98 -4.86
N ALA A 40 2.41 -12.99 -5.31
CA ALA A 40 3.84 -12.87 -5.02
C ALA A 40 4.14 -12.06 -3.75
N ALA A 41 3.23 -11.17 -3.35
CA ALA A 41 3.42 -10.25 -2.25
C ALA A 41 3.31 -10.94 -0.88
N ASP A 42 4.06 -10.46 0.09
CA ASP A 42 3.92 -10.82 1.50
C ASP A 42 2.85 -9.93 2.18
N SER A 43 2.72 -8.68 1.72
CA SER A 43 1.69 -7.74 2.19
C SER A 43 1.27 -6.75 1.11
N VAL A 44 0.17 -6.05 1.34
CA VAL A 44 -0.38 -5.03 0.45
C VAL A 44 -0.71 -3.76 1.24
N ILE A 45 -0.34 -2.61 0.67
CA ILE A 45 -0.81 -1.29 1.08
C ILE A 45 -1.87 -0.86 0.08
N ILE A 46 -3.01 -0.39 0.56
CA ILE A 46 -4.15 0.00 -0.26
C ILE A 46 -4.25 1.53 -0.31
N PRO A 47 -3.80 2.18 -1.40
CA PRO A 47 -3.98 3.62 -1.55
C PRO A 47 -5.44 3.95 -1.90
N VAL A 48 -6.01 4.92 -1.19
CA VAL A 48 -7.37 5.42 -1.38
C VAL A 48 -7.31 6.93 -1.52
N GLN A 49 -7.83 7.47 -2.61
CA GLN A 49 -7.89 8.92 -2.80
C GLN A 49 -9.01 9.52 -1.94
N ALA A 50 -8.75 10.67 -1.33
CA ALA A 50 -9.75 11.40 -0.52
C ALA A 50 -10.76 12.14 -1.43
N GLU A 51 -11.48 11.36 -2.26
CA GLU A 51 -12.46 11.82 -3.24
C GLU A 51 -13.78 11.06 -3.06
N PRO A 52 -14.94 11.61 -3.54
CA PRO A 52 -16.22 10.92 -3.49
C PRO A 52 -16.14 9.48 -4.04
N TYR A 53 -16.93 8.57 -3.49
CA TYR A 53 -16.95 7.13 -3.84
C TYR A 53 -15.68 6.34 -3.49
N ALA A 54 -14.82 6.90 -2.64
CA ALA A 54 -13.61 6.22 -2.19
C ALA A 54 -13.90 4.87 -1.51
N THR A 55 -14.98 4.79 -0.75
CA THR A 55 -15.42 3.59 -0.01
C THR A 55 -15.93 2.49 -0.93
N ASP A 56 -16.59 2.82 -2.05
CA ASP A 56 -17.14 1.84 -2.99
C ASP A 56 -16.00 1.04 -3.66
N GLY A 57 -15.03 1.75 -4.26
CA GLY A 57 -13.88 1.09 -4.87
C GLY A 57 -13.02 0.31 -3.88
N LEU A 58 -12.96 0.77 -2.62
CA LEU A 58 -12.24 0.07 -1.56
C LEU A 58 -12.90 -1.27 -1.20
N ASN A 59 -14.24 -1.34 -1.14
CA ASN A 59 -14.96 -2.57 -0.87
C ASN A 59 -14.68 -3.65 -1.92
N ASP A 60 -14.73 -3.29 -3.21
CA ASP A 60 -14.45 -4.21 -4.32
C ASP A 60 -13.01 -4.75 -4.25
N LEU A 61 -12.05 -3.87 -3.94
CA LEU A 61 -10.66 -4.27 -3.79
C LEU A 61 -10.45 -5.19 -2.59
N LEU A 62 -11.05 -4.89 -1.44
CA LEU A 62 -10.97 -5.74 -0.24
C LEU A 62 -11.57 -7.12 -0.50
N HIS A 63 -12.69 -7.21 -1.22
CA HIS A 63 -13.27 -8.49 -1.63
C HIS A 63 -12.32 -9.30 -2.52
N THR A 64 -11.63 -8.64 -3.44
CA THR A 64 -10.64 -9.28 -4.31
C THR A 64 -9.42 -9.77 -3.53
N ILE A 65 -8.89 -8.97 -2.60
CA ILE A 65 -7.80 -9.38 -1.71
C ILE A 65 -8.21 -10.58 -0.86
N ALA A 66 -9.43 -10.59 -0.32
CA ALA A 66 -9.97 -11.71 0.45
C ALA A 66 -10.06 -12.98 -0.40
N THR A 67 -10.49 -12.87 -1.66
CA THR A 67 -10.54 -13.98 -2.61
C THR A 67 -9.13 -14.50 -2.94
N ALA A 68 -8.19 -13.61 -3.22
CA ALA A 68 -6.79 -13.98 -3.47
C ALA A 68 -6.16 -14.69 -2.26
N ARG A 69 -6.44 -14.21 -1.03
CA ARG A 69 -6.00 -14.88 0.21
C ARG A 69 -6.58 -16.28 0.33
N LYS A 70 -7.87 -16.46 0.06
CA LYS A 70 -8.53 -17.75 0.21
C LYS A 70 -8.06 -18.78 -0.82
N GLN A 71 -7.79 -18.35 -2.05
CA GLN A 71 -7.57 -19.26 -3.17
C GLN A 71 -6.11 -19.44 -3.55
N ILE A 72 -5.26 -18.42 -3.36
CA ILE A 72 -3.93 -18.39 -4.00
C ILE A 72 -2.81 -18.09 -2.99
N ASN A 73 -2.99 -17.09 -2.11
CA ASN A 73 -1.95 -16.66 -1.17
C ASN A 73 -2.51 -16.50 0.25
N PRO A 74 -2.66 -17.57 1.03
CA PRO A 74 -3.24 -17.52 2.38
C PRO A 74 -2.45 -16.64 3.35
N ASN A 75 -1.17 -16.39 3.08
CA ASN A 75 -0.29 -15.61 3.95
C ASN A 75 -0.28 -14.11 3.62
N LEU A 76 -1.00 -13.67 2.57
CA LEU A 76 -1.06 -12.27 2.19
C LEU A 76 -1.65 -11.44 3.33
N LYS A 77 -0.93 -10.42 3.77
CA LYS A 77 -1.36 -9.49 4.81
C LYS A 77 -1.82 -8.17 4.18
N ILE A 78 -2.66 -7.43 4.91
CA ILE A 78 -2.94 -6.02 4.59
C ILE A 78 -2.18 -5.20 5.62
N ASP A 79 -1.18 -4.44 5.18
CA ASP A 79 -0.40 -3.53 6.05
C ASP A 79 -1.24 -2.32 6.46
N GLY A 80 -2.12 -1.88 5.59
CA GLY A 80 -3.07 -0.83 5.89
C GLY A 80 -3.64 -0.12 4.67
N ILE A 81 -4.60 0.76 4.94
CA ILE A 81 -5.17 1.70 3.98
C ILE A 81 -4.39 3.00 4.10
N LEU A 82 -3.94 3.54 2.97
CA LEU A 82 -3.23 4.81 2.86
C LEU A 82 -4.13 5.84 2.19
N ILE A 83 -4.53 6.87 2.93
CA ILE A 83 -5.31 7.97 2.38
C ILE A 83 -4.36 8.88 1.57
N THR A 84 -4.72 9.13 0.33
CA THR A 84 -3.90 9.91 -0.62
C THR A 84 -4.68 11.06 -1.24
N MET A 85 -3.96 11.96 -1.90
CA MET A 85 -4.52 13.12 -2.60
C MET A 85 -5.37 14.02 -1.68
N THR A 86 -5.03 14.08 -0.39
CA THR A 86 -5.74 14.93 0.56
C THR A 86 -5.49 16.41 0.26
N ASP A 87 -6.53 17.22 0.46
CA ASP A 87 -6.44 18.69 0.44
C ASP A 87 -6.96 19.25 1.76
N ALA A 88 -6.04 19.69 2.61
CA ALA A 88 -6.35 20.21 3.94
C ALA A 88 -7.24 21.48 3.92
N ARG A 89 -7.34 22.15 2.77
CA ARG A 89 -8.18 23.37 2.58
C ARG A 89 -9.66 23.04 2.38
N THR A 90 -9.99 21.77 2.06
CA THR A 90 -11.37 21.37 1.76
C THR A 90 -11.97 20.54 2.89
N ASN A 91 -13.21 20.85 3.26
CA ASN A 91 -13.95 20.04 4.23
C ASN A 91 -14.31 18.66 3.65
N LEU A 92 -14.50 18.58 2.33
CA LEU A 92 -14.81 17.32 1.64
C LEU A 92 -13.70 16.28 1.84
N SER A 93 -12.45 16.67 1.60
CA SER A 93 -11.31 15.76 1.76
C SER A 93 -11.18 15.26 3.20
N LYS A 94 -11.37 16.14 4.18
CA LYS A 94 -11.37 15.77 5.61
C LYS A 94 -12.52 14.82 5.95
N HIS A 95 -13.70 15.09 5.42
CA HIS A 95 -14.88 14.24 5.66
C HIS A 95 -14.66 12.82 5.14
N ILE A 96 -14.18 12.68 3.90
CA ILE A 96 -13.90 11.37 3.28
C ILE A 96 -12.79 10.63 4.03
N ALA A 97 -11.72 11.33 4.43
CA ALA A 97 -10.65 10.72 5.22
C ALA A 97 -11.18 10.16 6.55
N ASN A 98 -12.07 10.89 7.22
CA ASN A 98 -12.71 10.43 8.47
C ASN A 98 -13.66 9.25 8.20
N GLU A 99 -14.47 9.32 7.15
CA GLU A 99 -15.37 8.23 6.74
C GLU A 99 -14.60 6.91 6.53
N VAL A 100 -13.47 6.96 5.82
CA VAL A 100 -12.61 5.78 5.64
C VAL A 100 -12.07 5.27 6.97
N ARG A 101 -11.66 6.15 7.88
CA ARG A 101 -11.17 5.75 9.21
C ARG A 101 -12.27 5.13 10.07
N GLU A 102 -13.47 5.68 10.06
CA GLU A 102 -14.62 5.18 10.82
C GLU A 102 -15.09 3.83 10.27
N ALA A 103 -15.21 3.71 8.94
CA ALA A 103 -15.71 2.49 8.31
C ALA A 103 -14.75 1.29 8.44
N TYR A 104 -13.45 1.53 8.35
CA TYR A 104 -12.47 0.43 8.24
C TYR A 104 -11.49 0.34 9.41
N GLY A 105 -11.26 1.42 10.15
CA GLY A 105 -10.20 1.52 11.16
C GLY A 105 -10.30 0.53 12.32
N SER A 106 -11.49 -0.02 12.57
CA SER A 106 -11.69 -1.07 13.58
C SER A 106 -11.19 -2.45 13.16
N HIS A 107 -11.04 -2.71 11.85
CA HIS A 107 -10.69 -4.01 11.29
C HIS A 107 -9.40 -4.01 10.48
N ILE A 108 -9.09 -2.89 9.85
CA ILE A 108 -7.90 -2.71 9.02
C ILE A 108 -7.19 -1.45 9.49
N LYS A 109 -5.86 -1.52 9.68
CA LYS A 109 -5.08 -0.33 9.97
C LYS A 109 -5.30 0.71 8.87
N VAL A 110 -5.65 1.94 9.24
CA VAL A 110 -5.52 3.11 8.38
C VAL A 110 -4.25 3.84 8.83
N PHE A 111 -3.34 4.12 7.91
CA PHE A 111 -2.09 4.82 8.24
C PHE A 111 -2.39 6.20 8.84
N ASP A 112 -1.60 6.60 9.83
CA ASP A 112 -1.69 7.95 10.42
C ASP A 112 -1.24 9.01 9.41
N THR A 113 -0.24 8.64 8.59
CA THR A 113 0.24 9.48 7.49
C THR A 113 -0.76 9.50 6.34
N GLU A 114 -1.10 10.70 5.90
CA GLU A 114 -1.84 10.96 4.66
C GLU A 114 -0.89 11.59 3.64
N ILE A 115 -1.11 11.28 2.35
CA ILE A 115 -0.32 11.88 1.26
C ILE A 115 -1.11 13.04 0.64
N PRO A 116 -0.67 14.29 0.85
CA PRO A 116 -1.37 15.44 0.31
C PRO A 116 -1.16 15.58 -1.21
N ARG A 117 -2.14 16.20 -1.88
CA ARG A 117 -2.02 16.62 -3.27
C ARG A 117 -1.14 17.86 -3.34
N VAL A 118 0.06 17.72 -3.93
CA VAL A 118 1.04 18.81 -4.06
C VAL A 118 1.55 18.89 -5.50
N VAL A 119 1.49 20.07 -6.08
CA VAL A 119 1.92 20.33 -7.49
C VAL A 119 3.37 19.88 -7.71
N LYS A 120 4.26 20.08 -6.73
CA LYS A 120 5.66 19.63 -6.80
C LYS A 120 5.83 18.14 -7.05
N THR A 121 4.89 17.31 -6.61
CA THR A 121 4.91 15.87 -6.90
C THR A 121 4.69 15.59 -8.39
N SER A 122 3.75 16.29 -9.01
CA SER A 122 3.49 16.17 -10.46
C SER A 122 4.65 16.75 -11.28
N GLU A 123 5.21 17.88 -10.87
CA GLU A 123 6.39 18.47 -11.51
C GLU A 123 7.59 17.53 -11.47
N SER A 124 7.81 16.84 -10.34
CA SER A 124 8.90 15.87 -10.21
C SER A 124 8.77 14.70 -11.19
N ALA A 125 7.55 14.22 -11.39
CA ALA A 125 7.25 13.16 -12.36
C ALA A 125 7.52 13.63 -13.81
N LEU A 126 7.10 14.86 -14.18
CA LEU A 126 7.41 15.44 -15.48
C LEU A 126 8.91 15.63 -15.69
N ALA A 127 9.66 15.95 -14.65
CA ALA A 127 11.11 16.08 -14.68
C ALA A 127 11.86 14.72 -14.66
N GLY A 128 11.15 13.59 -14.59
CA GLY A 128 11.75 12.26 -14.45
C GLY A 128 12.58 12.09 -13.19
N GLN A 129 12.25 12.82 -12.12
CA GLN A 129 13.01 12.80 -10.88
C GLN A 129 12.13 12.36 -9.70
N SER A 130 12.75 11.68 -8.74
CA SER A 130 12.09 11.39 -7.47
C SER A 130 11.70 12.68 -6.74
N PRO A 131 10.51 12.77 -6.10
CA PRO A 131 10.13 13.88 -5.24
C PRO A 131 11.17 14.18 -4.15
N ILE A 132 11.86 13.16 -3.65
CA ILE A 132 12.91 13.30 -2.65
C ILE A 132 14.09 14.14 -3.15
N LYS A 133 14.41 14.02 -4.44
CA LYS A 133 15.48 14.81 -5.09
C LYS A 133 14.98 16.15 -5.59
N TYR A 134 13.80 16.18 -6.21
CA TYR A 134 13.24 17.37 -6.86
C TYR A 134 12.76 18.41 -5.85
N ALA A 135 12.02 17.97 -4.82
CA ALA A 135 11.41 18.84 -3.81
C ALA A 135 11.50 18.19 -2.41
N PRO A 136 12.70 18.10 -1.81
CA PRO A 136 12.95 17.32 -0.57
C PRO A 136 12.15 17.80 0.64
N TYR A 137 11.73 19.05 0.65
CA TYR A 137 10.95 19.67 1.74
C TYR A 137 9.47 19.86 1.41
N ALA A 138 9.01 19.43 0.24
CA ALA A 138 7.58 19.47 -0.09
C ALA A 138 6.79 18.60 0.90
N GLU A 139 5.57 19.03 1.23
CA GLU A 139 4.72 18.34 2.20
C GLU A 139 4.48 16.88 1.84
N SER A 140 4.23 16.59 0.56
CA SER A 140 4.10 15.21 0.04
C SER A 140 5.37 14.39 0.25
N THR A 141 6.56 14.98 0.02
CA THR A 141 7.84 14.29 0.22
C THR A 141 8.06 13.94 1.68
N LEU A 142 7.75 14.88 2.57
CA LEU A 142 7.83 14.63 4.02
C LEU A 142 6.81 13.57 4.47
N ALA A 143 5.61 13.56 3.85
CA ALA A 143 4.59 12.54 4.09
C ALA A 143 5.08 11.15 3.67
N TYR A 144 5.66 10.99 2.48
CA TYR A 144 6.25 9.72 2.06
C TYR A 144 7.36 9.23 3.00
N ARG A 145 8.18 10.13 3.54
CA ARG A 145 9.20 9.76 4.54
C ARG A 145 8.57 9.30 5.86
N ARG A 146 7.45 9.90 6.29
CA ARG A 146 6.69 9.44 7.47
C ARG A 146 6.08 8.07 7.23
N LEU A 147 5.46 7.87 6.06
CA LEU A 147 4.88 6.58 5.67
C LEU A 147 5.94 5.46 5.69
N ALA A 148 7.12 5.69 5.12
CA ALA A 148 8.20 4.71 5.14
C ALA A 148 8.54 4.27 6.57
N LYS A 149 8.65 5.22 7.52
CA LYS A 149 8.88 4.91 8.94
C LYS A 149 7.72 4.14 9.59
N GLU A 150 6.47 4.41 9.20
CA GLU A 150 5.33 3.65 9.69
C GLU A 150 5.35 2.20 9.20
N VAL A 151 5.68 1.99 7.91
CA VAL A 151 5.81 0.65 7.31
C VAL A 151 6.95 -0.13 7.95
N GLU A 152 8.13 0.47 8.11
CA GLU A 152 9.26 -0.15 8.80
C GLU A 152 8.89 -0.62 10.21
N LYS A 153 8.20 0.21 10.99
CA LYS A 153 7.74 -0.15 12.35
C LYS A 153 6.78 -1.33 12.37
N LEU A 154 5.93 -1.48 11.35
CA LEU A 154 5.03 -2.63 11.24
C LEU A 154 5.82 -3.92 11.02
N HIS A 155 6.80 -3.89 10.14
CA HIS A 155 7.59 -5.07 9.77
C HIS A 155 8.57 -5.47 10.87
N VAL A 156 9.22 -4.52 11.55
CA VAL A 156 10.08 -4.82 12.71
C VAL A 156 9.29 -5.49 13.83
N LYS A 157 8.08 -5.03 14.14
CA LYS A 157 7.21 -5.67 15.13
C LYS A 157 6.80 -7.08 14.73
N ALA A 158 6.54 -7.32 13.45
CA ALA A 158 6.18 -8.64 12.93
C ALA A 158 7.36 -9.62 13.07
N ILE A 159 8.57 -9.21 12.71
CA ILE A 159 9.79 -10.03 12.84
C ILE A 159 10.07 -10.36 14.30
N ALA A 160 9.95 -9.41 15.21
CA ALA A 160 10.18 -9.61 16.64
C ALA A 160 9.16 -10.62 17.24
N LYS A 161 7.89 -10.55 16.83
CA LYS A 161 6.84 -11.46 17.26
C LYS A 161 7.12 -12.89 16.80
N THR A 162 7.50 -13.07 15.52
CA THR A 162 7.83 -14.39 14.96
C THR A 162 9.03 -15.03 15.68
N ARG A 163 10.08 -14.26 16.01
CA ARG A 163 11.23 -14.76 16.77
C ARG A 163 10.84 -15.24 18.18
N HIS A 164 9.90 -14.58 18.83
CA HIS A 164 9.43 -14.99 20.16
C HIS A 164 8.57 -16.28 20.14
N GLU A 165 7.84 -16.53 19.05
CA GLU A 165 7.02 -17.74 18.88
C GLU A 165 7.88 -18.99 18.60
N PHE A 166 9.03 -18.84 17.96
CA PHE A 166 9.99 -19.94 17.69
C PHE A 166 10.98 -20.21 18.84
N SER A 167 10.96 -19.40 19.91
CA SER A 167 11.85 -19.55 21.09
C SER A 167 11.15 -20.20 22.28
N ARG A 168 9.96 -20.73 22.09
CA ARG A 168 9.19 -21.52 23.06
C ARG A 168 8.96 -22.93 22.53
#